data_e8399a67e5a856247b9462b514b731e0
#
_entry.id   e8399a67e5a856247b9462b514b731e0
#
_cell.length_a   1.000
_cell.length_b   1.000
_cell.length_c   1.000
_cell.angle_alpha   90.00
_cell.angle_beta   90.00
_cell.angle_gamma   90.00
#
_symmetry.space_group_name_H-M   'P 1'
#
loop_
_entity.id
_entity.type
_entity.pdbx_description
1 polymer ?
#
loop_
_entity_poly.entity_id
_entity_poly.type
_entity_poly.pdbx_seq_one_letter_code
_entity_poly.pdbx_strand_id
1 'polypeptide(L)'
;MQIYHTLTPDPALQDSAVALGYFEGVHSGHRAVLGAAVTYAAQHGLTAAAFTFELPGNNSLKGGRILSLAQKHTRVAQLGIAQYWEPSFEEFRALSPEDFVRRVLVDCFHAKAVFCGGNFTFGAYAAGNVALLEQLCAPYGITVD
;
A
#
# COMPACT_ATOMS: atom_id res chain seq x y z
N MET A 1 -6.27 -3.72 -13.73
CA MET A 1 -5.96 -3.54 -12.29
C MET A 1 -7.25 -3.70 -11.49
N GLN A 2 -7.20 -4.56 -10.50
CA GLN A 2 -8.32 -4.72 -9.56
C GLN A 2 -8.25 -3.64 -8.49
N ILE A 3 -9.40 -3.07 -8.14
CA ILE A 3 -9.49 -2.00 -7.15
C ILE A 3 -10.32 -2.50 -5.98
N TYR A 4 -9.79 -2.39 -4.78
CA TYR A 4 -10.42 -2.84 -3.56
C TYR A 4 -10.61 -1.66 -2.60
N HIS A 5 -11.79 -1.54 -2.02
CA HIS A 5 -12.12 -0.44 -1.11
C HIS A 5 -12.29 -0.89 0.34
N THR A 6 -12.17 -2.18 0.61
CA THR A 6 -12.30 -2.72 1.97
C THR A 6 -11.16 -3.69 2.26
N LEU A 7 -10.81 -3.78 3.55
CA LEU A 7 -9.76 -4.69 4.01
C LEU A 7 -10.37 -6.03 4.41
N THR A 8 -10.76 -6.82 3.42
CA THR A 8 -11.35 -8.12 3.65
C THR A 8 -10.34 -9.21 3.27
N PRO A 9 -9.94 -10.07 4.22
CA PRO A 9 -9.02 -11.15 3.91
C PRO A 9 -9.60 -12.11 2.89
N ASP A 10 -8.80 -12.51 1.92
CA ASP A 10 -9.19 -13.47 0.90
C ASP A 10 -8.05 -14.47 0.71
N PRO A 11 -8.21 -15.69 1.24
CA PRO A 11 -7.14 -16.69 1.12
C PRO A 11 -6.87 -17.13 -0.31
N ALA A 12 -7.75 -16.81 -1.25
CA ALA A 12 -7.54 -17.15 -2.65
C ALA A 12 -6.59 -16.18 -3.37
N LEU A 13 -6.29 -15.02 -2.77
CA LEU A 13 -5.35 -14.09 -3.37
C LEU A 13 -3.93 -14.64 -3.30
N GLN A 14 -3.16 -14.38 -4.35
CA GLN A 14 -1.78 -14.82 -4.42
C GLN A 14 -0.88 -13.96 -3.56
N ASP A 15 0.30 -14.48 -3.24
CA ASP A 15 1.31 -13.71 -2.53
C ASP A 15 1.69 -12.47 -3.34
N SER A 16 2.05 -11.40 -2.63
CA SER A 16 2.22 -10.10 -3.27
C SER A 16 3.50 -9.39 -2.84
N ALA A 17 3.90 -8.45 -3.68
CA ALA A 17 4.85 -7.39 -3.35
C ALA A 17 4.05 -6.10 -3.29
N VAL A 18 4.11 -5.39 -2.16
CA VAL A 18 3.19 -4.31 -1.85
C VAL A 18 3.93 -2.99 -1.74
N ALA A 19 3.45 -1.98 -2.47
CA ALA A 19 3.90 -0.61 -2.29
C ALA A 19 2.96 0.08 -1.31
N LEU A 20 3.52 0.64 -0.24
CA LEU A 20 2.79 1.36 0.78
C LEU A 20 3.02 2.85 0.65
N GLY A 21 1.98 3.62 0.70
CA GLY A 21 2.12 5.07 0.68
C GLY A 21 0.80 5.78 0.46
N TYR A 22 0.90 7.09 0.49
CA TYR A 22 -0.20 7.97 0.15
C TYR A 22 0.08 8.54 -1.23
N PHE A 23 -0.45 7.87 -2.24
CA PHE A 23 -0.06 8.12 -3.63
C PHE A 23 -0.88 9.24 -4.27
N GLU A 24 -0.98 10.37 -3.60
CA GLU A 24 -1.67 11.52 -4.13
C GLU A 24 -0.83 12.15 -5.23
N GLY A 25 -1.37 12.22 -6.44
CA GLY A 25 -0.69 12.85 -7.57
C GLY A 25 0.33 11.99 -8.28
N VAL A 26 0.72 10.87 -7.72
CA VAL A 26 1.72 9.95 -8.30
C VAL A 26 3.00 10.67 -8.71
N HIS A 27 3.68 11.24 -7.72
CA HIS A 27 4.98 11.92 -7.91
C HIS A 27 6.09 10.95 -8.28
N SER A 28 7.24 11.50 -8.68
CA SER A 28 8.39 10.67 -9.05
C SER A 28 8.84 9.74 -7.92
N GLY A 29 8.79 10.20 -6.67
CA GLY A 29 9.09 9.34 -5.52
C GLY A 29 8.12 8.19 -5.39
N HIS A 30 6.84 8.43 -5.65
CA HIS A 30 5.83 7.38 -5.65
C HIS A 30 6.07 6.38 -6.77
N ARG A 31 6.50 6.86 -7.94
CA ARG A 31 6.82 5.97 -9.06
C ARG A 31 7.97 5.04 -8.72
N ALA A 32 8.96 5.52 -7.98
CA ALA A 32 10.07 4.67 -7.56
C ALA A 32 9.60 3.54 -6.64
N VAL A 33 8.74 3.87 -5.68
CA VAL A 33 8.20 2.88 -4.75
C VAL A 33 7.29 1.88 -5.49
N LEU A 34 6.39 2.37 -6.31
CA LEU A 34 5.50 1.52 -7.09
C LEU A 34 6.28 0.66 -8.07
N GLY A 35 7.25 1.24 -8.75
CA GLY A 35 8.08 0.52 -9.71
C GLY A 35 8.92 -0.57 -9.05
N ALA A 36 9.42 -0.32 -7.84
CA ALA A 36 10.18 -1.32 -7.11
C ALA A 36 9.31 -2.54 -6.79
N ALA A 37 8.06 -2.31 -6.37
CA ALA A 37 7.14 -3.40 -6.11
C ALA A 37 6.84 -4.20 -7.38
N VAL A 38 6.61 -3.52 -8.49
CA VAL A 38 6.34 -4.18 -9.77
C VAL A 38 7.53 -5.02 -10.22
N THR A 39 8.73 -4.46 -10.15
CA THR A 39 9.95 -5.17 -10.54
C THR A 39 10.18 -6.41 -9.68
N TYR A 40 10.04 -6.25 -8.38
CA TYR A 40 10.21 -7.38 -7.45
C TYR A 40 9.17 -8.46 -7.72
N ALA A 41 7.92 -8.07 -7.93
CA ALA A 41 6.85 -9.01 -8.22
C ALA A 41 7.15 -9.82 -9.49
N ALA A 42 7.61 -9.15 -10.54
CA ALA A 42 7.94 -9.83 -11.79
C ALA A 42 9.09 -10.82 -11.61
N GLN A 43 10.08 -10.46 -10.80
CA GLN A 43 11.25 -11.32 -10.58
C GLN A 43 10.94 -12.54 -9.70
N HIS A 44 9.92 -12.45 -8.86
CA HIS A 44 9.63 -13.50 -7.87
C HIS A 44 8.28 -14.19 -8.10
N GLY A 45 7.61 -13.90 -9.20
CA GLY A 45 6.32 -14.54 -9.50
C GLY A 45 5.20 -14.11 -8.55
N LEU A 46 5.24 -12.88 -8.08
CA LEU A 46 4.27 -12.34 -7.13
C LEU A 46 3.31 -11.38 -7.83
N THR A 47 2.21 -11.05 -7.15
CA THR A 47 1.30 -10.01 -7.60
C THR A 47 1.78 -8.66 -7.11
N ALA A 48 1.85 -7.67 -7.99
CA ALA A 48 2.20 -6.31 -7.61
C ALA A 48 0.96 -5.60 -7.08
N ALA A 49 1.03 -5.11 -5.84
CA ALA A 49 -0.08 -4.45 -5.17
C ALA A 49 0.34 -3.09 -4.65
N ALA A 50 -0.60 -2.17 -4.59
CA ALA A 50 -0.41 -0.87 -3.97
C ALA A 50 -1.47 -0.66 -2.89
N PHE A 51 -1.04 -0.14 -1.76
CA PHE A 51 -1.93 0.21 -0.66
C PHE A 51 -1.82 1.69 -0.37
N THR A 52 -2.97 2.36 -0.37
CA THR A 52 -3.09 3.74 0.05
C THR A 52 -4.38 3.87 0.85
N PHE A 53 -4.70 5.05 1.28
CA PHE A 53 -5.96 5.29 1.98
C PHE A 53 -6.53 6.62 1.56
N GLU A 54 -7.84 6.75 1.72
CA GLU A 54 -8.56 7.97 1.40
C GLU A 54 -8.79 8.75 2.69
N LEU A 55 -8.24 9.96 2.76
CA LEU A 55 -8.44 10.82 3.92
C LEU A 55 -9.81 11.47 3.85
N PRO A 56 -10.54 11.50 4.97
CA PRO A 56 -11.88 12.11 4.99
C PRO A 56 -11.84 13.56 4.53
N GLY A 57 -12.70 13.91 3.59
CA GLY A 57 -12.86 15.27 3.12
C GLY A 57 -11.69 15.86 2.39
N ASN A 58 -10.68 15.08 2.11
CA ASN A 58 -9.43 15.58 1.59
C ASN A 58 -9.49 15.90 0.10
N ASN A 59 -9.95 14.96 -0.67
CA ASN A 59 -9.84 15.02 -2.11
C ASN A 59 -10.66 16.15 -2.76
N SER A 60 -11.84 16.40 -2.25
CA SER A 60 -12.71 17.39 -2.86
C SER A 60 -12.21 18.81 -2.66
N LEU A 61 -11.59 19.08 -1.53
CA LEU A 61 -11.16 20.43 -1.19
C LEU A 61 -9.88 20.84 -1.90
N LYS A 62 -9.11 19.89 -2.27
CA LYS A 62 -7.86 20.16 -2.96
C LYS A 62 -8.07 20.38 -4.42
N GLY A 63 -9.28 20.42 -4.79
CA GLY A 63 -9.75 20.45 -6.14
C GLY A 63 -8.82 20.97 -7.16
N GLY A 64 -8.81 20.33 -8.23
CA GLY A 64 -8.23 20.80 -9.41
C GLY A 64 -6.77 20.53 -9.60
N ARG A 65 -5.97 20.64 -8.58
CA ARG A 65 -4.56 20.47 -8.83
C ARG A 65 -4.07 19.05 -8.68
N ILE A 66 -4.92 18.20 -8.16
CA ILE A 66 -4.60 16.80 -7.97
C ILE A 66 -5.32 15.98 -9.03
N LEU A 67 -4.75 14.86 -9.36
CA LEU A 67 -5.39 13.94 -10.28
C LEU A 67 -6.74 13.50 -9.72
N SER A 68 -7.72 13.35 -10.60
CA SER A 68 -8.97 12.70 -10.23
C SER A 68 -8.65 11.25 -9.84
N LEU A 69 -9.59 10.62 -9.14
CA LEU A 69 -9.43 9.24 -8.72
C LEU A 69 -9.21 8.33 -9.94
N ALA A 70 -9.96 8.55 -11.01
CA ALA A 70 -9.81 7.76 -12.22
C ALA A 70 -8.44 7.94 -12.87
N GLN A 71 -7.93 9.17 -12.89
CA GLN A 71 -6.60 9.45 -13.43
C GLN A 71 -5.50 8.79 -12.60
N LYS A 72 -5.64 8.82 -11.28
CA LYS A 72 -4.70 8.18 -10.38
C LYS A 72 -4.67 6.68 -10.61
N HIS A 73 -5.85 6.05 -10.69
CA HIS A 73 -5.93 4.62 -10.98
C HIS A 73 -5.28 4.28 -12.32
N THR A 74 -5.51 5.10 -13.34
CA THR A 74 -4.91 4.87 -14.66
C THR A 74 -3.39 4.93 -14.58
N ARG A 75 -2.84 5.93 -13.91
CA ARG A 75 -1.38 6.07 -13.80
C ARG A 75 -0.75 4.92 -13.02
N VAL A 76 -1.37 4.51 -11.94
CA VAL A 76 -0.87 3.38 -11.15
C VAL A 76 -0.92 2.09 -11.97
N ALA A 77 -2.00 1.87 -12.71
CA ALA A 77 -2.12 0.70 -13.57
C ALA A 77 -1.05 0.68 -14.66
N GLN A 78 -0.73 1.84 -15.23
CA GLN A 78 0.30 1.94 -16.27
C GLN A 78 1.69 1.55 -15.76
N LEU A 79 1.93 1.67 -14.47
CA LEU A 79 3.19 1.26 -13.89
C LEU A 79 3.29 -0.26 -13.67
N GLY A 80 2.19 -0.97 -13.84
CA GLY A 80 2.18 -2.44 -13.75
C GLY A 80 1.57 -2.98 -12.47
N ILE A 81 0.94 -2.14 -11.65
CA ILE A 81 0.26 -2.57 -10.45
C ILE A 81 -0.98 -3.38 -10.82
N ALA A 82 -1.14 -4.55 -10.24
CA ALA A 82 -2.26 -5.45 -10.53
C ALA A 82 -3.41 -5.29 -9.53
N GLN A 83 -3.12 -4.91 -8.29
CA GLN A 83 -4.12 -4.70 -7.25
C GLN A 83 -3.89 -3.35 -6.60
N TYR A 84 -4.95 -2.58 -6.47
CA TYR A 84 -4.92 -1.27 -5.83
C TYR A 84 -5.90 -1.26 -4.67
N TRP A 85 -5.39 -1.10 -3.46
CA TRP A 85 -6.19 -1.13 -2.24
C TRP A 85 -6.30 0.28 -1.67
N GLU A 86 -7.52 0.77 -1.61
CA GLU A 86 -7.81 2.13 -1.17
C GLU A 86 -8.97 2.11 -0.17
N PRO A 87 -8.77 1.53 1.02
CA PRO A 87 -9.82 1.54 2.04
C PRO A 87 -9.98 2.93 2.62
N SER A 88 -11.12 3.18 3.26
CA SER A 88 -11.31 4.43 3.97
C SER A 88 -10.37 4.45 5.18
N PHE A 89 -9.96 5.65 5.56
CA PHE A 89 -9.10 5.83 6.74
C PHE A 89 -9.74 5.24 8.00
N GLU A 90 -11.07 5.26 8.06
CA GLU A 90 -11.82 4.76 9.21
C GLU A 90 -11.60 3.27 9.45
N GLU A 91 -11.33 2.49 8.40
CA GLU A 91 -11.16 1.05 8.53
C GLU A 91 -9.88 0.65 9.27
N PHE A 92 -8.85 1.48 9.20
CA PHE A 92 -7.55 1.08 9.74
C PHE A 92 -6.90 2.12 10.65
N ARG A 93 -7.54 3.27 10.86
CA ARG A 93 -6.95 4.35 11.67
C ARG A 93 -6.66 3.94 13.11
N ALA A 94 -7.40 2.96 13.61
CA ALA A 94 -7.26 2.51 15.00
C ALA A 94 -6.35 1.28 15.14
N LEU A 95 -5.83 0.76 14.03
CA LEU A 95 -4.95 -0.41 14.09
C LEU A 95 -3.61 -0.04 14.69
N SER A 96 -3.15 -0.82 15.67
CA SER A 96 -1.78 -0.69 16.15
C SER A 96 -0.81 -1.07 15.03
N PRO A 97 0.49 -0.67 15.13
CA PRO A 97 1.46 -1.13 14.15
C PRO A 97 1.48 -2.65 13.99
N GLU A 98 1.40 -3.39 15.09
CA GLU A 98 1.37 -4.85 15.06
C GLU A 98 0.16 -5.38 14.32
N ASP A 99 -1.01 -4.81 14.58
CA ASP A 99 -2.24 -5.23 13.91
C ASP A 99 -2.23 -4.87 12.44
N PHE A 100 -1.66 -3.72 12.09
CA PHE A 100 -1.52 -3.34 10.69
C PHE A 100 -0.72 -4.40 9.92
N VAL A 101 0.42 -4.81 10.45
CA VAL A 101 1.24 -5.83 9.79
C VAL A 101 0.48 -7.14 9.69
N ARG A 102 -0.09 -7.63 10.78
CA ARG A 102 -0.75 -8.93 10.79
C ARG A 102 -2.02 -8.93 9.95
N ARG A 103 -2.89 -7.94 10.12
CA ARG A 103 -4.21 -7.95 9.47
C ARG A 103 -4.14 -7.48 8.03
N VAL A 104 -3.31 -6.49 7.75
CA VAL A 104 -3.27 -5.90 6.41
C VAL A 104 -2.22 -6.60 5.55
N LEU A 105 -0.98 -6.61 5.99
CA LEU A 105 0.10 -7.14 5.16
C LEU A 105 0.07 -8.67 5.06
N VAL A 106 -0.23 -9.36 6.15
CA VAL A 106 -0.24 -10.83 6.15
C VAL A 106 -1.58 -11.34 5.68
N ASP A 107 -2.67 -10.96 6.35
CA ASP A 107 -3.97 -11.58 6.10
C ASP A 107 -4.63 -11.11 4.81
N CYS A 108 -4.52 -9.82 4.48
CA CYS A 108 -5.17 -9.29 3.26
C CYS A 108 -4.27 -9.41 2.04
N PHE A 109 -3.02 -9.00 2.14
CA PHE A 109 -2.14 -8.94 0.98
C PHE A 109 -1.33 -10.20 0.74
N HIS A 110 -1.17 -11.05 1.75
CA HIS A 110 -0.23 -12.17 1.67
C HIS A 110 1.15 -11.67 1.22
N ALA A 111 1.61 -10.58 1.84
CA ALA A 111 2.80 -9.89 1.40
C ALA A 111 4.06 -10.71 1.64
N LYS A 112 4.96 -10.71 0.66
CA LYS A 112 6.31 -11.28 0.79
C LYS A 112 7.36 -10.18 0.80
N ALA A 113 7.04 -9.03 0.24
CA ALA A 113 7.92 -7.88 0.22
C ALA A 113 7.07 -6.61 0.29
N VAL A 114 7.62 -5.59 0.93
CA VAL A 114 6.96 -4.31 1.13
C VAL A 114 7.93 -3.20 0.74
N PHE A 115 7.43 -2.22 0.02
CA PHE A 115 8.21 -1.08 -0.47
C PHE A 115 7.53 0.20 -0.02
N CYS A 116 8.30 1.13 0.55
CA CYS A 116 7.77 2.40 1.04
C CYS A 116 8.85 3.46 1.05
N GLY A 117 8.44 4.73 1.15
CA GLY A 117 9.39 5.82 1.31
C GLY A 117 10.01 5.81 2.71
N GLY A 118 11.18 6.44 2.85
CA GLY A 118 11.91 6.43 4.12
C GLY A 118 11.19 7.14 5.26
N ASN A 119 10.26 8.03 4.94
CA ASN A 119 9.49 8.76 5.93
C ASN A 119 8.08 8.19 6.14
N PHE A 120 7.83 6.98 5.66
CA PHE A 120 6.52 6.36 5.79
C PHE A 120 6.19 6.09 7.26
N THR A 121 4.97 6.42 7.66
CA THR A 121 4.44 6.11 8.98
C THR A 121 3.13 5.33 8.86
N PHE A 122 2.83 4.55 9.88
CA PHE A 122 1.64 3.70 9.86
C PHE A 122 1.18 3.40 11.29
N GLY A 123 0.00 2.78 11.36
CA GLY A 123 -0.59 2.44 12.65
C GLY A 123 -1.29 3.64 13.29
N ALA A 124 -2.00 3.38 14.39
CA ALA A 124 -2.74 4.41 15.09
C ALA A 124 -1.82 5.54 15.52
N TYR A 125 -2.23 6.77 15.27
CA TYR A 125 -1.48 7.98 15.63
C TYR A 125 -0.08 8.03 15.01
N ALA A 126 0.11 7.40 13.87
CA ALA A 126 1.42 7.30 13.20
C ALA A 126 2.51 6.77 14.13
N ALA A 127 2.16 5.80 14.98
CA ALA A 127 3.09 5.24 15.97
C ALA A 127 4.19 4.41 15.32
N GLY A 128 3.98 3.87 14.11
CA GLY A 128 4.97 3.06 13.41
C GLY A 128 5.78 3.88 12.43
N ASN A 129 7.02 3.49 12.24
CA ASN A 129 7.91 4.01 11.22
C ASN A 129 8.54 2.85 10.46
N VAL A 130 9.43 3.14 9.51
CA VAL A 130 10.06 2.11 8.68
C VAL A 130 10.86 1.12 9.52
N ALA A 131 11.58 1.59 10.53
CA ALA A 131 12.37 0.70 11.39
C ALA A 131 11.47 -0.28 12.14
N LEU A 132 10.34 0.19 12.66
CA LEU A 132 9.39 -0.68 13.32
C LEU A 132 8.74 -1.63 12.34
N LEU A 133 8.45 -1.16 11.13
CA LEU A 133 7.88 -2.01 10.08
C LEU A 133 8.81 -3.19 9.79
N GLU A 134 10.10 -2.94 9.67
CA GLU A 134 11.08 -4.00 9.45
C GLU A 134 11.08 -5.03 10.59
N GLN A 135 11.04 -4.54 11.83
CA GLN A 135 11.01 -5.42 12.99
C GLN A 135 9.76 -6.29 13.03
N LEU A 136 8.61 -5.70 12.72
CA LEU A 136 7.34 -6.42 12.78
C LEU A 136 7.15 -7.38 11.62
N CYS A 137 7.74 -7.07 10.48
CA CYS A 137 7.65 -7.92 9.29
C CYS A 137 8.61 -9.12 9.35
N ALA A 138 9.71 -9.01 10.06
CA ALA A 138 10.73 -10.05 10.08
C ALA A 138 10.20 -11.44 10.50
N PRO A 139 9.38 -11.58 11.55
CA PRO A 139 8.85 -12.90 11.93
C PRO A 139 8.00 -13.57 10.87
N TYR A 140 7.42 -12.78 9.96
CA TYR A 140 6.58 -13.30 8.87
C TYR A 140 7.35 -13.56 7.59
N GLY A 141 8.67 -13.33 7.60
CA GLY A 141 9.48 -13.48 6.40
C GLY A 141 9.23 -12.43 5.33
N ILE A 142 8.71 -11.27 5.70
CA ILE A 142 8.42 -10.17 4.79
C ILE A 142 9.64 -9.24 4.72
N THR A 143 10.18 -9.01 3.53
CA THR A 143 11.26 -8.04 3.36
C THR A 143 10.69 -6.64 3.23
N VAL A 144 11.41 -5.66 3.75
CA VAL A 144 11.03 -4.24 3.70
C VAL A 144 12.16 -3.46 3.06
N ASP A 145 11.79 -2.63 2.06
CA ASP A 145 12.77 -1.84 1.34
C ASP A 145 12.37 -0.36 1.24
#